data_d889b25f1f2362def500bbefbaa00074
#
_entry.id   d889b25f1f2362def500bbefbaa00074
#
_cell.length_a   1.000
_cell.length_b   1.000
_cell.length_c   1.000
_cell.angle_alpha   90.00
_cell.angle_beta   90.00
_cell.angle_gamma   90.00
#
_symmetry.space_group_name_H-M   'P 1'
#
loop_
_entity.id
_entity.type
_entity.pdbx_description
1 polymer ?
#
loop_
_entity_poly.entity_id
_entity_poly.type
_entity_poly.pdbx_seq_one_letter_code
_entity_poly.pdbx_strand_id
1 'polypeptide(L)'
;STLTAIRQAKFADTKEGFFAIRVADSMNGRHGGVIRNSKGALGEKNVWGKRANWATYQGTVDGRQVGIAILDNPHNYKHPPRWHARAYGLFAVNPFGEKQFDPDSTTPGGYTMKPGQSLRFRYRVIIYTGKMPTSTVARWYREYTSGQ
;
A
#
# COMPACT_ATOMS: atom_id res chain seq x y z
N SER A 1 -2.17 -10.71 9.03
CA SER A 1 -2.18 -12.03 8.35
C SER A 1 -0.83 -12.71 8.50
N THR A 2 -0.83 -14.02 8.64
CA THR A 2 0.38 -14.86 8.62
C THR A 2 0.22 -15.90 7.52
N LEU A 3 1.22 -16.00 6.67
CA LEU A 3 1.30 -17.03 5.64
C LEU A 3 2.34 -18.05 6.09
N THR A 4 1.97 -19.34 6.12
CA THR A 4 2.90 -20.44 6.42
C THR A 4 2.96 -21.37 5.21
N ALA A 5 4.16 -21.63 4.72
CA ALA A 5 4.38 -22.52 3.57
C ALA A 5 4.32 -23.97 4.01
N ILE A 6 3.33 -24.74 3.57
CA ILE A 6 3.26 -26.20 3.75
C ILE A 6 4.15 -26.97 2.76
N ARG A 7 4.47 -26.35 1.64
CA ARG A 7 5.45 -26.75 0.64
C ARG A 7 6.16 -25.52 0.11
N GLN A 8 7.25 -25.68 -0.65
CA GLN A 8 7.92 -24.53 -1.24
C GLN A 8 6.92 -23.67 -2.02
N ALA A 9 6.90 -22.35 -1.70
CA ALA A 9 6.04 -21.37 -2.35
C ALA A 9 6.87 -20.21 -2.86
N LYS A 10 6.64 -19.77 -4.10
CA LYS A 10 7.36 -18.66 -4.73
C LYS A 10 6.40 -17.51 -5.01
N PHE A 11 6.70 -16.35 -4.45
CA PHE A 11 6.12 -15.07 -4.84
C PHE A 11 7.02 -14.47 -5.94
N ALA A 12 6.47 -14.25 -7.12
CA ALA A 12 7.22 -13.69 -8.24
C ALA A 12 7.50 -12.19 -8.02
N ASP A 13 8.55 -11.69 -8.72
CA ASP A 13 8.78 -10.26 -8.86
C ASP A 13 7.77 -9.70 -9.87
N THR A 14 6.65 -9.22 -9.37
CA THR A 14 5.57 -8.67 -10.19
C THR A 14 4.94 -7.46 -9.51
N LYS A 15 4.41 -6.52 -10.30
CA LYS A 15 3.63 -5.38 -9.77
C LYS A 15 2.28 -5.81 -9.18
N GLU A 16 1.79 -7.00 -9.54
CA GLU A 16 0.48 -7.48 -9.08
C GLU A 16 0.53 -7.97 -7.63
N GLY A 17 -0.48 -7.61 -6.87
CA GLY A 17 -0.63 -7.94 -5.45
C GLY A 17 -0.06 -6.84 -4.57
N PHE A 18 0.02 -6.94 -3.26
CA PHE A 18 -0.27 -8.13 -2.43
C PHE A 18 -1.55 -7.90 -1.61
N PHE A 19 -1.56 -6.86 -0.75
CA PHE A 19 -2.73 -6.43 0.00
C PHE A 19 -3.39 -5.28 -0.77
N ALA A 20 -4.60 -5.49 -1.26
CA ALA A 20 -5.26 -4.58 -2.18
C ALA A 20 -6.69 -4.25 -1.76
N ILE A 21 -7.09 -3.00 -2.00
CA ILE A 21 -8.46 -2.51 -1.90
C ILE A 21 -8.84 -1.94 -3.27
N ARG A 22 -10.04 -2.24 -3.74
CA ARG A 22 -10.66 -1.53 -4.85
C ARG A 22 -11.55 -0.44 -4.28
N VAL A 23 -11.22 0.83 -4.57
CA VAL A 23 -12.07 1.95 -4.15
C VAL A 23 -13.32 2.04 -5.04
N ALA A 24 -14.37 2.67 -4.53
CA ALA A 24 -15.57 2.95 -5.31
C ALA A 24 -15.23 3.76 -6.57
N ASP A 25 -15.93 3.49 -7.67
CA ASP A 25 -15.65 4.14 -8.94
C ASP A 25 -15.78 5.66 -8.84
N SER A 26 -16.80 6.15 -8.15
CA SER A 26 -17.04 7.58 -7.91
C SER A 26 -15.92 8.30 -7.16
N MET A 27 -15.08 7.57 -6.39
CA MET A 27 -13.96 8.16 -5.67
C MET A 27 -12.59 7.92 -6.33
N ASN A 28 -12.55 7.28 -7.49
CA ASN A 28 -11.29 7.01 -8.17
C ASN A 28 -10.69 8.26 -8.82
N GLY A 29 -9.44 8.18 -9.30
CA GLY A 29 -8.73 9.32 -9.88
C GLY A 29 -9.35 9.88 -11.17
N ARG A 30 -10.16 9.08 -11.89
CA ARG A 30 -10.91 9.53 -13.08
C ARG A 30 -12.07 10.45 -12.71
N HIS A 31 -12.56 10.35 -11.48
CA HIS A 31 -13.65 11.16 -10.93
C HIS A 31 -13.14 12.17 -9.87
N GLY A 32 -11.87 12.59 -9.99
CA GLY A 32 -11.28 13.61 -9.12
C GLY A 32 -10.69 13.06 -7.81
N GLY A 33 -10.62 11.76 -7.66
CA GLY A 33 -9.97 11.13 -6.52
C GLY A 33 -8.46 11.38 -6.49
N VAL A 34 -7.91 11.44 -5.29
CA VAL A 34 -6.53 11.84 -5.05
C VAL A 34 -5.78 10.77 -4.27
N ILE A 35 -4.64 10.35 -4.81
CA ILE A 35 -3.71 9.43 -4.16
C ILE A 35 -2.56 10.23 -3.56
N ARG A 36 -2.18 9.94 -2.31
CA ARG A 36 -1.01 10.54 -1.64
C ARG A 36 -0.23 9.47 -0.90
N ASN A 37 1.05 9.74 -0.61
CA ASN A 37 1.86 8.88 0.24
C ASN A 37 2.61 9.67 1.34
N SER A 38 3.27 8.94 2.24
CA SER A 38 3.99 9.51 3.39
C SER A 38 5.19 10.39 3.02
N LYS A 39 5.62 10.40 1.77
CA LYS A 39 6.73 11.23 1.27
C LYS A 39 6.24 12.50 0.58
N GLY A 40 4.95 12.83 0.69
CA GLY A 40 4.36 14.02 0.07
C GLY A 40 4.04 13.86 -1.42
N ALA A 41 4.28 12.70 -2.01
CA ALA A 41 3.95 12.45 -3.41
C ALA A 41 2.43 12.48 -3.63
N LEU A 42 2.01 13.07 -4.75
CA LEU A 42 0.62 13.28 -5.12
C LEU A 42 0.33 12.71 -6.50
N GLY A 43 -0.79 12.00 -6.61
CA GLY A 43 -1.30 11.40 -7.85
C GLY A 43 -0.59 10.12 -8.24
N GLU A 44 -1.22 9.36 -9.17
CA GLU A 44 -0.72 8.06 -9.62
C GLU A 44 0.74 8.13 -10.09
N LYS A 45 1.08 9.08 -10.97
CA LYS A 45 2.42 9.19 -11.57
C LYS A 45 3.55 9.24 -10.53
N ASN A 46 3.28 9.88 -9.38
CA ASN A 46 4.29 10.11 -8.34
C ASN A 46 4.23 9.08 -7.20
N VAL A 47 3.12 8.35 -7.07
CA VAL A 47 2.94 7.36 -6.00
C VAL A 47 3.17 5.93 -6.50
N TRP A 48 2.79 5.64 -7.75
CA TRP A 48 2.95 4.30 -8.32
C TRP A 48 4.40 3.84 -8.28
N GLY A 49 4.63 2.64 -7.77
CA GLY A 49 5.95 2.03 -7.65
C GLY A 49 6.88 2.66 -6.60
N LYS A 50 6.49 3.75 -5.94
CA LYS A 50 7.34 4.41 -4.94
C LYS A 50 7.16 3.78 -3.56
N ARG A 51 8.26 3.75 -2.79
CA ARG A 51 8.27 3.26 -1.41
C ARG A 51 7.79 4.32 -0.44
N ALA A 52 6.86 3.96 0.44
CA ALA A 52 6.34 4.85 1.46
C ALA A 52 5.74 4.05 2.62
N ASN A 53 5.75 4.62 3.83
CA ASN A 53 5.26 3.98 5.05
C ASN A 53 3.73 3.82 5.05
N TRP A 54 3.05 4.71 4.38
CA TRP A 54 1.60 4.71 4.22
C TRP A 54 1.21 5.43 2.93
N ALA A 55 0.02 5.13 2.46
CA ALA A 55 -0.63 5.89 1.40
C ALA A 55 -2.11 6.11 1.73
N THR A 56 -2.71 7.08 1.06
CA THR A 56 -4.14 7.40 1.13
C THR A 56 -4.74 7.47 -0.25
N TYR A 57 -6.01 7.11 -0.34
CA TYR A 57 -6.86 7.35 -1.50
C TYR A 57 -8.10 8.11 -1.02
N GLN A 58 -8.35 9.30 -1.55
CA GLN A 58 -9.46 10.17 -1.18
C GLN A 58 -10.31 10.49 -2.40
N GLY A 59 -11.61 10.60 -2.24
CA GLY A 59 -12.52 10.94 -3.30
C GLY A 59 -13.93 11.21 -2.77
N THR A 60 -14.90 11.24 -3.67
CA THR A 60 -16.30 11.51 -3.33
C THR A 60 -17.15 10.25 -3.54
N VAL A 61 -17.98 9.91 -2.54
CA VAL A 61 -18.99 8.86 -2.64
C VAL A 61 -20.31 9.47 -2.15
N ASP A 62 -21.35 9.40 -2.96
CA ASP A 62 -22.68 9.96 -2.67
C ASP A 62 -22.62 11.41 -2.18
N GLY A 63 -21.84 12.24 -2.87
CA GLY A 63 -21.65 13.66 -2.56
C GLY A 63 -20.79 13.94 -1.33
N ARG A 64 -20.30 12.93 -0.63
CA ARG A 64 -19.49 13.08 0.59
C ARG A 64 -18.02 12.81 0.32
N GLN A 65 -17.15 13.63 0.86
CA GLN A 65 -15.72 13.37 0.87
C GLN A 65 -15.41 12.20 1.80
N VAL A 66 -14.73 11.21 1.28
CA VAL A 66 -14.30 10.00 2.02
C VAL A 66 -12.86 9.66 1.66
N GLY A 67 -12.22 8.87 2.49
CA GLY A 67 -10.88 8.39 2.19
C GLY A 67 -10.55 7.09 2.88
N ILE A 68 -9.54 6.42 2.34
CA ILE A 68 -8.94 5.21 2.87
C ILE A 68 -7.45 5.46 3.06
N ALA A 69 -6.92 5.19 4.24
CA ALA A 69 -5.50 5.13 4.51
C ALA A 69 -5.09 3.67 4.75
N ILE A 70 -4.00 3.24 4.14
CA ILE A 70 -3.34 1.98 4.46
C ILE A 70 -1.97 2.31 5.08
N LEU A 71 -1.73 1.84 6.30
CA LEU A 71 -0.49 2.03 7.05
C LEU A 71 0.26 0.70 7.08
N ASP A 72 1.49 0.69 6.57
CA ASP A 72 2.34 -0.50 6.58
C ASP A 72 3.11 -0.59 7.90
N ASN A 73 3.27 -1.80 8.41
CA ASN A 73 3.99 -2.02 9.67
C ASN A 73 5.50 -2.07 9.44
N PRO A 74 6.33 -1.42 10.28
CA PRO A 74 7.79 -1.45 10.16
C PRO A 74 8.42 -2.85 10.18
N HIS A 75 7.73 -3.83 10.77
CA HIS A 75 8.19 -5.23 10.81
C HIS A 75 7.74 -6.07 9.61
N ASN A 76 7.03 -5.49 8.65
CA ASN A 76 6.66 -6.19 7.44
C ASN A 76 7.87 -6.43 6.54
N TYR A 77 7.84 -7.55 5.82
CA TYR A 77 8.85 -7.84 4.80
C TYR A 77 8.97 -6.70 3.79
N LYS A 78 10.20 -6.23 3.58
CA LYS A 78 10.54 -5.10 2.70
C LYS A 78 9.83 -3.79 3.03
N HIS A 79 9.63 -3.51 4.32
CA HIS A 79 9.21 -2.16 4.74
C HIS A 79 10.28 -1.10 4.39
N PRO A 80 9.91 0.10 3.93
CA PRO A 80 8.62 0.48 3.40
C PRO A 80 8.36 -0.15 2.01
N PRO A 81 7.12 -0.64 1.78
CA PRO A 81 6.77 -1.34 0.55
C PRO A 81 6.64 -0.40 -0.65
N ARG A 82 6.60 -0.98 -1.85
CA ARG A 82 6.15 -0.26 -3.04
C ARG A 82 4.63 -0.21 -3.11
N TRP A 83 4.10 0.88 -3.66
CA TRP A 83 2.66 1.12 -3.78
C TRP A 83 2.18 0.91 -5.22
N HIS A 84 1.25 -0.02 -5.42
CA HIS A 84 0.53 -0.18 -6.68
C HIS A 84 -0.81 0.54 -6.58
N ALA A 85 -0.76 1.87 -6.59
CA ALA A 85 -1.94 2.73 -6.52
C ALA A 85 -2.22 3.35 -7.89
N ARG A 86 -3.44 3.13 -8.42
CA ARG A 86 -3.80 3.50 -9.78
C ARG A 86 -5.05 4.37 -9.82
N ALA A 87 -5.08 5.30 -10.77
CA ALA A 87 -6.20 6.23 -10.94
C ALA A 87 -7.55 5.53 -11.21
N TYR A 88 -7.53 4.32 -11.75
CA TYR A 88 -8.75 3.52 -11.97
C TYR A 88 -9.27 2.81 -10.70
N GLY A 89 -8.76 3.16 -9.52
CA GLY A 89 -9.29 2.68 -8.24
C GLY A 89 -8.58 1.48 -7.62
N LEU A 90 -7.48 0.97 -8.18
CA LEU A 90 -6.65 0.00 -7.49
C LEU A 90 -5.81 0.71 -6.43
N PHE A 91 -5.84 0.20 -5.20
CA PHE A 91 -5.07 0.72 -4.09
C PHE A 91 -4.40 -0.43 -3.34
N ALA A 92 -3.14 -0.71 -3.66
CA ALA A 92 -2.44 -1.89 -3.20
C ALA A 92 -1.05 -1.61 -2.62
N VAL A 93 -0.69 -2.42 -1.63
CA VAL A 93 0.65 -2.53 -1.04
C VAL A 93 1.32 -3.76 -1.64
N ASN A 94 2.53 -3.60 -2.19
CA ASN A 94 3.27 -4.69 -2.80
C ASN A 94 4.68 -4.82 -2.22
N PRO A 95 4.93 -5.83 -1.35
CA PRO A 95 6.27 -6.09 -0.80
C PRO A 95 7.17 -6.94 -1.72
N PHE A 96 6.63 -7.55 -2.79
CA PHE A 96 7.35 -8.51 -3.61
C PHE A 96 7.83 -7.92 -4.94
N GLY A 97 7.12 -6.93 -5.50
CA GLY A 97 7.49 -6.31 -6.76
C GLY A 97 8.68 -5.37 -6.63
N GLU A 98 9.65 -5.51 -7.52
CA GLU A 98 10.80 -4.60 -7.64
C GLU A 98 11.00 -4.16 -9.10
N LYS A 99 11.44 -5.07 -9.95
CA LYS A 99 11.85 -4.75 -11.33
C LYS A 99 10.73 -4.18 -12.21
N GLN A 100 9.47 -4.58 -11.97
CA GLN A 100 8.34 -4.00 -12.69
C GLN A 100 7.99 -2.57 -12.24
N PHE A 101 8.40 -2.17 -11.02
CA PHE A 101 8.25 -0.79 -10.53
C PHE A 101 9.47 0.07 -10.83
N ASP A 102 10.65 -0.54 -10.84
CA ASP A 102 11.94 0.12 -10.98
C ASP A 102 12.91 -0.86 -11.65
N PRO A 103 13.02 -0.81 -12.99
CA PRO A 103 13.89 -1.71 -13.74
C PRO A 103 15.36 -1.66 -13.32
N ASP A 104 15.81 -0.49 -12.83
CA ASP A 104 17.20 -0.25 -12.40
C ASP A 104 17.44 -0.66 -10.93
N SER A 105 16.39 -1.09 -10.21
CA SER A 105 16.55 -1.51 -8.81
C SER A 105 17.58 -2.64 -8.67
N THR A 106 18.52 -2.49 -7.76
CA THR A 106 19.48 -3.53 -7.37
C THR A 106 18.90 -4.47 -6.30
N THR A 107 17.77 -4.11 -5.70
CA THR A 107 17.08 -4.93 -4.71
C THR A 107 16.41 -6.14 -5.39
N PRO A 108 16.62 -7.37 -4.90
CA PRO A 108 15.93 -8.53 -5.46
C PRO A 108 14.43 -8.44 -5.24
N GLY A 109 13.65 -8.71 -6.29
CA GLY A 109 12.20 -8.86 -6.20
C GLY A 109 11.78 -10.29 -5.83
N GLY A 110 10.48 -10.46 -5.57
CA GLY A 110 9.91 -11.75 -5.19
C GLY A 110 10.36 -12.26 -3.81
N TYR A 111 9.94 -13.46 -3.49
CA TYR A 111 10.36 -14.19 -2.28
C TYR A 111 10.07 -15.69 -2.45
N THR A 112 10.98 -16.55 -2.00
CA THR A 112 10.75 -17.99 -1.97
C THR A 112 10.70 -18.46 -0.53
N MET A 113 9.56 -19.03 -0.12
CA MET A 113 9.37 -19.64 1.18
C MET A 113 9.72 -21.13 1.11
N LYS A 114 10.55 -21.60 2.04
CA LYS A 114 10.77 -23.05 2.26
C LYS A 114 9.60 -23.63 3.06
N PRO A 115 9.38 -24.95 3.02
CA PRO A 115 8.39 -25.61 3.86
C PRO A 115 8.59 -25.24 5.34
N GLY A 116 7.51 -24.94 6.06
CA GLY A 116 7.51 -24.51 7.47
C GLY A 116 7.84 -23.02 7.71
N GLN A 117 8.35 -22.29 6.71
CA GLN A 117 8.57 -20.86 6.88
C GLN A 117 7.27 -20.07 6.94
N SER A 118 7.28 -18.98 7.72
CA SER A 118 6.15 -18.06 7.84
C SER A 118 6.57 -16.64 7.52
N LEU A 119 5.68 -15.92 6.82
CA LEU A 119 5.72 -14.47 6.66
C LEU A 119 4.51 -13.87 7.35
N ARG A 120 4.73 -12.87 8.20
CA ARG A 120 3.67 -12.12 8.85
C ARG A 120 3.58 -10.73 8.24
N PHE A 121 2.36 -10.34 7.87
CA PHE A 121 2.04 -8.99 7.41
C PHE A 121 1.02 -8.33 8.32
N ARG A 122 1.28 -7.09 8.68
CA ARG A 122 0.41 -6.25 9.50
C ARG A 122 0.15 -4.95 8.74
N TYR A 123 -1.12 -4.66 8.54
CA TYR A 123 -1.57 -3.39 7.96
C TYR A 123 -2.66 -2.81 8.85
N ARG A 124 -2.69 -1.49 8.99
CA ARG A 124 -3.85 -0.79 9.53
C ARG A 124 -4.55 -0.07 8.39
N VAL A 125 -5.82 -0.37 8.21
CA VAL A 125 -6.70 0.33 7.27
C VAL A 125 -7.58 1.26 8.08
N ILE A 126 -7.64 2.52 7.67
CA ILE A 126 -8.50 3.54 8.28
C ILE A 126 -9.39 4.10 7.18
N ILE A 127 -10.70 3.98 7.38
CA ILE A 127 -11.72 4.61 6.54
C ILE A 127 -12.21 5.85 7.28
N TYR A 128 -12.27 6.99 6.58
CA TYR A 128 -12.62 8.26 7.19
C TYR A 128 -13.50 9.11 6.28
N THR A 129 -14.23 10.04 6.88
CA THR A 129 -15.02 11.05 6.17
C THR A 129 -14.32 12.40 6.21
N GLY A 130 -14.62 13.26 5.23
CA GLY A 130 -13.99 14.56 5.09
C GLY A 130 -12.60 14.54 4.46
N LYS A 131 -12.04 15.71 4.24
CA LYS A 131 -10.65 15.88 3.81
C LYS A 131 -9.71 15.69 4.99
N MET A 132 -8.74 14.78 4.84
CA MET A 132 -7.81 14.48 5.92
C MET A 132 -6.42 15.07 5.63
N PRO A 133 -5.89 15.95 6.50
CA PRO A 133 -4.52 16.44 6.38
C PRO A 133 -3.51 15.30 6.49
N THR A 134 -2.42 15.39 5.75
CA THR A 134 -1.32 14.39 5.81
C THR A 134 -0.70 14.30 7.21
N SER A 135 -0.69 15.39 7.97
CA SER A 135 -0.23 15.42 9.36
C SER A 135 -1.05 14.51 10.28
N THR A 136 -2.36 14.42 10.07
CA THR A 136 -3.24 13.51 10.80
C THR A 136 -2.92 12.05 10.48
N VAL A 137 -2.72 11.71 9.20
CA VAL A 137 -2.35 10.35 8.79
C VAL A 137 -0.96 9.99 9.33
N ALA A 138 -0.03 10.93 9.33
CA ALA A 138 1.30 10.74 9.93
C ALA A 138 1.23 10.51 11.45
N ARG A 139 0.31 11.19 12.15
CA ARG A 139 0.05 10.93 13.59
C ARG A 139 -0.50 9.52 13.78
N TRP A 140 -1.51 9.09 13.02
CA TRP A 140 -2.05 7.73 13.07
C TRP A 140 -0.98 6.66 12.81
N TYR A 141 -0.05 6.96 11.91
CA TYR A 141 1.07 6.06 11.64
C TYR A 141 1.99 5.93 12.87
N ARG A 142 2.38 7.04 13.51
CA ARG A 142 3.18 7.01 14.75
C ARG A 142 2.47 6.24 15.86
N GLU A 143 1.18 6.50 16.09
CA GLU A 143 0.38 5.78 17.09
C GLU A 143 0.30 4.28 16.78
N TYR A 144 0.20 3.91 15.50
CA TYR A 144 0.19 2.51 15.07
C TYR A 144 1.51 1.81 15.33
N THR A 145 2.63 2.50 15.20
CA THR A 145 3.97 1.91 15.29
C THR A 145 4.57 1.98 16.70
N SER A 146 4.13 2.90 17.56
CA SER A 146 4.64 3.06 18.94
C SER A 146 4.14 2.00 19.92
N GLY A 147 3.07 1.29 19.62
CA GLY A 147 2.47 0.24 20.48
C GLY A 147 2.84 -1.19 20.07
N GLN A 148 3.97 -1.41 19.39
CA GLN A 148 4.34 -2.71 18.82
C GLN A 148 5.65 -3.24 19.41
#